data_5902eda6b4bcdd664bbd6def51897554
#
_entry.id   5902eda6b4bcdd664bbd6def51897554
#
_cell.length_a   1.000
_cell.length_b   1.000
_cell.length_c   1.000
_cell.angle_alpha   90.00
_cell.angle_beta   90.00
_cell.angle_gamma   90.00
#
_symmetry.space_group_name_H-M   'P 1'
#
loop_
_entity.id
_entity.type
_entity.pdbx_description
1 polymer ?
#
loop_
_entity_poly.entity_id
_entity_poly.type
_entity_poly.pdbx_seq_one_letter_code
_entity_poly.pdbx_strand_id
1 'polypeptide(L)'
;MALLEDLNWRHAVKAYDATKKVSKEDIDKIIEAARLAPSSSGLQPFNVLVIENQSLKEKLVKGALNPECMRDCSHVIIFAGWDRYTEERIDKVYNYTTDERGLERGRFGSYTDMLKKIYLAQPAEENFAHIARQTYIALGLALGQAAELKVDST
;
A
#
# COMPACT_ATOMS: atom_id res chain seq x y z
N MET A 1 14.82 -17.14 -8.32
CA MET A 1 15.72 -16.01 -8.65
C MET A 1 16.08 -15.30 -7.36
N ALA A 2 17.24 -14.69 -7.28
CA ALA A 2 17.61 -13.96 -6.08
C ALA A 2 17.03 -12.54 -6.13
N LEU A 3 16.48 -12.03 -5.04
CA LEU A 3 15.90 -10.68 -4.94
C LEU A 3 16.81 -9.58 -5.55
N LEU A 4 18.12 -9.68 -5.36
CA LEU A 4 19.07 -8.69 -5.88
C LEU A 4 19.12 -8.68 -7.42
N GLU A 5 18.98 -9.84 -8.08
CA GLU A 5 18.92 -9.93 -9.55
C GLU A 5 17.67 -9.25 -10.08
N ASP A 6 16.53 -9.46 -9.42
CA ASP A 6 15.25 -8.85 -9.79
C ASP A 6 15.26 -7.33 -9.56
N LEU A 7 15.85 -6.88 -8.45
CA LEU A 7 16.04 -5.44 -8.18
C LEU A 7 17.01 -4.78 -9.16
N ASN A 8 18.04 -5.49 -9.63
CA ASN A 8 18.93 -4.98 -10.70
C ASN A 8 18.22 -4.91 -12.07
N TRP A 9 17.29 -5.82 -12.34
CA TRP A 9 16.51 -5.80 -13.57
C TRP A 9 15.54 -4.62 -13.62
N ARG A 10 14.88 -4.28 -12.50
CA ARG A 10 13.86 -3.25 -12.46
C ARG A 10 14.43 -1.84 -12.64
N HIS A 11 13.74 -1.02 -13.40
CA HIS A 11 13.97 0.42 -13.49
C HIS A 11 12.61 1.15 -13.64
N ALA A 12 12.60 2.46 -13.45
CA ALA A 12 11.41 3.27 -13.69
C ALA A 12 11.23 3.47 -15.21
N VAL A 13 10.37 2.67 -15.82
CA VAL A 13 10.06 2.77 -17.25
C VAL A 13 9.38 4.10 -17.58
N LYS A 14 9.52 4.57 -18.81
CA LYS A 14 8.98 5.86 -19.26
C LYS A 14 7.82 5.72 -20.25
N ALA A 15 7.53 4.51 -20.68
CA ALA A 15 6.42 4.18 -21.56
C ALA A 15 5.95 2.75 -21.32
N TYR A 16 4.67 2.48 -21.56
CA TYR A 16 4.08 1.16 -21.50
C TYR A 16 3.45 0.80 -22.84
N ASP A 17 3.41 -0.49 -23.12
CA ASP A 17 2.66 -1.05 -24.24
C ASP A 17 1.19 -1.17 -23.83
N ALA A 18 0.35 -0.25 -24.30
CA ALA A 18 -1.08 -0.19 -23.96
C ALA A 18 -1.87 -1.46 -24.37
N THR A 19 -1.31 -2.30 -25.27
CA THR A 19 -1.94 -3.54 -25.70
C THR A 19 -1.70 -4.70 -24.74
N LYS A 20 -0.70 -4.58 -23.86
CA LYS A 20 -0.34 -5.60 -22.86
C LYS A 20 -1.04 -5.34 -21.54
N LYS A 21 -1.49 -6.41 -20.91
CA LYS A 21 -2.10 -6.36 -19.58
C LYS A 21 -1.38 -7.31 -18.64
N VAL A 22 -1.19 -6.87 -17.42
CA VAL A 22 -0.72 -7.73 -16.32
C VAL A 22 -1.86 -8.65 -15.92
N SER A 23 -1.55 -9.92 -15.67
CA SER A 23 -2.56 -10.89 -15.25
C SER A 23 -3.14 -10.54 -13.87
N LYS A 24 -4.38 -10.94 -13.63
CA LYS A 24 -4.99 -10.77 -12.30
C LYS A 24 -4.17 -11.48 -11.22
N GLU A 25 -3.64 -12.67 -11.53
CA GLU A 25 -2.81 -13.44 -10.60
C GLU A 25 -1.54 -12.67 -10.18
N ASP A 26 -0.87 -12.00 -11.11
CA ASP A 26 0.34 -11.24 -10.82
C ASP A 26 0.01 -9.95 -10.05
N ILE A 27 -1.10 -9.29 -10.38
CA ILE A 27 -1.59 -8.14 -9.60
C ILE A 27 -1.91 -8.57 -8.16
N ASP A 28 -2.59 -9.68 -7.97
CA ASP A 28 -2.92 -10.20 -6.64
C ASP A 28 -1.64 -10.49 -5.81
N LYS A 29 -0.57 -11.03 -6.44
CA LYS A 29 0.73 -11.23 -5.77
C LYS A 29 1.40 -9.91 -5.38
N ILE A 30 1.35 -8.91 -6.25
CA ILE A 30 1.91 -7.57 -5.97
C ILE A 30 1.17 -6.91 -4.80
N ILE A 31 -0.15 -7.01 -4.77
CA ILE A 31 -0.97 -6.48 -3.68
C ILE A 31 -0.71 -7.24 -2.38
N GLU A 32 -0.57 -8.56 -2.46
CA GLU A 32 -0.28 -9.38 -1.29
C GLU A 32 1.10 -9.04 -0.69
N ALA A 33 2.11 -8.77 -1.50
CA ALA A 33 3.41 -8.28 -1.02
C ALA A 33 3.26 -6.93 -0.29
N ALA A 34 2.44 -6.01 -0.80
CA ALA A 34 2.13 -4.76 -0.11
C ALA A 34 1.38 -4.99 1.22
N ARG A 35 0.43 -5.93 1.26
CA ARG A 35 -0.33 -6.29 2.47
C ARG A 35 0.57 -6.88 3.55
N LEU A 36 1.58 -7.66 3.16
CA LEU A 36 2.55 -8.29 4.07
C LEU A 36 3.63 -7.33 4.56
N ALA A 37 3.64 -6.09 4.09
CA ALA A 37 4.60 -5.08 4.53
C ALA A 37 4.51 -4.85 6.04
N PRO A 38 5.64 -4.82 6.76
CA PRO A 38 5.63 -4.46 8.16
C PRO A 38 5.21 -3.00 8.33
N SER A 39 4.30 -2.74 9.25
CA SER A 39 3.92 -1.39 9.63
C SER A 39 4.10 -1.17 11.12
N SER A 40 4.27 0.10 11.53
CA SER A 40 4.38 0.46 12.95
C SER A 40 3.15 -0.03 13.70
N SER A 41 3.39 -0.77 14.78
CA SER A 41 2.34 -1.36 15.62
C SER A 41 1.34 -2.25 14.86
N GLY A 42 1.68 -2.71 13.65
CA GLY A 42 0.81 -3.53 12.81
C GLY A 42 -0.49 -2.84 12.38
N LEU A 43 -0.58 -1.51 12.48
CA LEU A 43 -1.81 -0.77 12.21
C LEU A 43 -2.19 -0.71 10.73
N GLN A 44 -1.24 -0.91 9.80
CA GLN A 44 -1.47 -0.85 8.35
C GLN A 44 -2.37 0.34 7.96
N PRO A 45 -1.95 1.59 8.28
CA PRO A 45 -2.85 2.74 8.24
C PRO A 45 -3.06 3.28 6.82
N PHE A 46 -3.40 2.42 5.88
CA PHE A 46 -3.62 2.76 4.48
C PHE A 46 -4.57 1.77 3.79
N ASN A 47 -5.12 2.19 2.67
CA ASN A 47 -5.82 1.32 1.72
C ASN A 47 -5.02 1.25 0.42
N VAL A 48 -5.09 0.11 -0.25
CA VAL A 48 -4.54 -0.07 -1.60
C VAL A 48 -5.70 -0.08 -2.58
N LEU A 49 -5.71 0.87 -3.52
CA LEU A 49 -6.70 0.96 -4.58
C LEU A 49 -6.05 0.50 -5.89
N VAL A 50 -6.69 -0.43 -6.59
CA VAL A 50 -6.23 -0.93 -7.90
C VAL A 50 -7.18 -0.46 -8.96
N ILE A 51 -6.68 0.27 -9.95
CA ILE A 51 -7.47 0.89 -11.01
C ILE A 51 -7.03 0.31 -12.36
N GLU A 52 -7.91 -0.48 -12.97
CA GLU A 52 -7.77 -0.99 -14.32
C GLU A 52 -8.62 -0.20 -15.33
N ASN A 53 -9.72 0.40 -14.85
CA ASN A 53 -10.70 1.09 -15.68
C ASN A 53 -10.06 2.27 -16.43
N GLN A 54 -10.09 2.22 -17.78
CA GLN A 54 -9.44 3.20 -18.64
C GLN A 54 -9.98 4.62 -18.42
N SER A 55 -11.30 4.79 -18.27
CA SER A 55 -11.89 6.12 -18.07
C SER A 55 -11.50 6.75 -16.73
N LEU A 56 -11.22 5.94 -15.70
CA LEU A 56 -10.69 6.42 -14.43
C LEU A 56 -9.22 6.81 -14.56
N LYS A 57 -8.41 6.00 -15.25
CA LYS A 57 -6.99 6.34 -15.52
C LYS A 57 -6.87 7.67 -16.27
N GLU A 58 -7.70 7.89 -17.27
CA GLU A 58 -7.74 9.15 -18.04
C GLU A 58 -8.08 10.38 -17.17
N LYS A 59 -8.94 10.21 -16.16
CA LYS A 59 -9.22 11.29 -15.20
C LYS A 59 -8.01 11.61 -14.31
N LEU A 60 -7.19 10.61 -13.99
CA LEU A 60 -5.98 10.76 -13.18
C LEU A 60 -4.81 11.39 -13.95
N VAL A 61 -4.81 11.32 -15.28
CA VAL A 61 -3.76 11.90 -16.15
C VAL A 61 -3.46 13.35 -15.82
N LYS A 62 -4.48 14.16 -15.48
CA LYS A 62 -4.32 15.59 -15.17
C LYS A 62 -3.40 15.87 -13.97
N GLY A 63 -3.30 14.93 -13.02
CA GLY A 63 -2.42 15.05 -11.84
C GLY A 63 -1.13 14.25 -11.94
N ALA A 64 -0.88 13.55 -13.05
CA ALA A 64 0.25 12.67 -13.19
C ALA A 64 1.51 13.42 -13.65
N LEU A 65 2.65 13.10 -13.02
CA LEU A 65 3.96 13.57 -13.48
C LEU A 65 4.37 12.95 -14.82
N ASN A 66 3.87 11.75 -15.13
CA ASN A 66 4.03 11.09 -16.42
C ASN A 66 2.65 10.68 -16.96
N PRO A 67 1.99 11.56 -17.72
CA PRO A 67 0.63 11.35 -18.23
C PRO A 67 0.50 10.12 -19.14
N GLU A 68 1.50 9.84 -19.98
CA GLU A 68 1.49 8.70 -20.89
C GLU A 68 1.55 7.37 -20.13
N CYS A 69 2.46 7.25 -19.17
CA CYS A 69 2.50 6.08 -18.30
C CYS A 69 1.19 5.87 -17.54
N MET A 70 0.58 6.94 -17.04
CA MET A 70 -0.71 6.86 -16.33
C MET A 70 -1.83 6.33 -17.23
N ARG A 71 -1.88 6.78 -18.49
CA ARG A 71 -2.90 6.37 -19.44
C ARG A 71 -2.68 4.94 -19.95
N ASP A 72 -1.44 4.60 -20.29
CA ASP A 72 -1.10 3.41 -21.07
C ASP A 72 -0.76 2.19 -20.21
N CYS A 73 -0.48 2.36 -18.91
CA CYS A 73 -0.23 1.24 -18.00
C CYS A 73 -1.42 0.27 -17.91
N SER A 74 -1.14 -0.97 -17.57
CA SER A 74 -2.17 -1.97 -17.29
C SER A 74 -3.03 -1.56 -16.10
N HIS A 75 -2.39 -1.30 -14.96
CA HIS A 75 -3.03 -0.95 -13.70
C HIS A 75 -2.34 0.25 -13.05
N VAL A 76 -3.11 1.05 -12.33
CA VAL A 76 -2.61 2.05 -11.39
C VAL A 76 -2.87 1.55 -9.98
N ILE A 77 -1.84 1.50 -9.15
CA ILE A 77 -1.96 1.11 -7.74
C ILE A 77 -1.74 2.36 -6.89
N ILE A 78 -2.74 2.73 -6.09
CA ILE A 78 -2.70 3.90 -5.21
C ILE A 78 -2.64 3.43 -3.76
N PHE A 79 -1.62 3.88 -3.03
CA PHE A 79 -1.49 3.68 -1.59
C PHE A 79 -2.08 4.90 -0.88
N ALA A 80 -3.31 4.77 -0.42
CA ALA A 80 -4.04 5.85 0.24
C ALA A 80 -3.87 5.77 1.76
N GLY A 81 -2.93 6.52 2.32
CA GLY A 81 -2.72 6.63 3.76
C GLY A 81 -3.90 7.31 4.46
N TRP A 82 -4.16 6.95 5.71
CA TRP A 82 -5.12 7.67 6.54
C TRP A 82 -4.67 9.12 6.74
N ASP A 83 -5.62 10.00 6.95
CA ASP A 83 -5.34 11.41 7.28
C ASP A 83 -4.76 11.55 8.71
N ARG A 84 -5.20 10.73 9.63
CA ARG A 84 -4.76 10.67 11.03
C ARG A 84 -5.12 9.34 11.68
N TYR A 85 -4.55 9.08 12.84
CA TYR A 85 -5.03 8.03 13.72
C TYR A 85 -6.28 8.51 14.48
N THR A 86 -7.23 7.59 14.66
CA THR A 86 -8.39 7.79 15.53
C THR A 86 -8.56 6.57 16.44
N GLU A 87 -9.22 6.76 17.56
CA GLU A 87 -9.53 5.66 18.47
C GLU A 87 -10.24 4.51 17.76
N GLU A 88 -11.29 4.84 16.98
CA GLU A 88 -12.07 3.87 16.20
C GLU A 88 -11.19 3.07 15.22
N ARG A 89 -10.27 3.73 14.50
CA ARG A 89 -9.38 3.05 13.54
C ARG A 89 -8.41 2.10 14.24
N ILE A 90 -7.84 2.50 15.37
CA ILE A 90 -6.95 1.66 16.17
C ILE A 90 -7.73 0.45 16.69
N ASP A 91 -8.89 0.66 17.29
CA ASP A 91 -9.72 -0.42 17.82
C ASP A 91 -10.19 -1.38 16.73
N LYS A 92 -10.59 -0.87 15.59
CA LYS A 92 -10.98 -1.70 14.44
C LYS A 92 -9.88 -2.66 14.01
N VAL A 93 -8.64 -2.18 13.89
CA VAL A 93 -7.49 -3.01 13.48
C VAL A 93 -7.21 -4.09 14.52
N TYR A 94 -7.19 -3.75 15.80
CA TYR A 94 -6.90 -4.73 16.84
C TYR A 94 -8.05 -5.69 17.11
N ASN A 95 -9.28 -5.26 16.97
CA ASN A 95 -10.45 -6.15 17.01
C ASN A 95 -10.42 -7.15 15.85
N TYR A 96 -10.15 -6.69 14.63
CA TYR A 96 -9.97 -7.56 13.49
C TYR A 96 -8.82 -8.57 13.71
N THR A 97 -7.66 -8.10 14.17
CA THR A 97 -6.51 -8.95 14.48
C THR A 97 -6.84 -10.00 15.55
N THR A 98 -7.64 -9.62 16.56
CA THR A 98 -8.08 -10.51 17.63
C THR A 98 -8.99 -11.60 17.08
N ASP A 99 -9.95 -11.22 16.25
CA ASP A 99 -10.91 -12.15 15.65
C ASP A 99 -10.23 -13.14 14.70
N GLU A 100 -9.35 -12.66 13.79
CA GLU A 100 -8.60 -13.50 12.86
C GLU A 100 -7.68 -14.52 13.55
N ARG A 101 -7.19 -14.19 14.72
CA ARG A 101 -6.33 -15.08 15.51
C ARG A 101 -7.10 -15.96 16.50
N GLY A 102 -8.43 -15.87 16.56
CA GLY A 102 -9.26 -16.59 17.51
C GLY A 102 -8.95 -16.26 18.97
N LEU A 103 -8.53 -15.03 19.25
CA LEU A 103 -8.18 -14.57 20.60
C LEU A 103 -9.41 -13.90 21.26
N GLU A 104 -9.37 -13.83 22.59
CA GLU A 104 -10.42 -13.14 23.36
C GLU A 104 -10.37 -11.62 23.11
N ARG A 105 -11.54 -11.02 22.93
CA ARG A 105 -11.69 -9.55 22.79
C ARG A 105 -11.10 -8.85 24.00
N GLY A 106 -10.39 -7.74 23.79
CA GLY A 106 -9.68 -7.00 24.84
C GLY A 106 -8.24 -7.50 25.10
N ARG A 107 -7.82 -8.59 24.46
CA ARG A 107 -6.43 -9.14 24.62
C ARG A 107 -5.34 -8.08 24.46
N PHE A 108 -5.54 -7.11 23.61
CA PHE A 108 -4.57 -6.04 23.31
C PHE A 108 -4.94 -4.70 23.98
N GLY A 109 -5.88 -4.66 24.94
CA GLY A 109 -6.40 -3.43 25.53
C GLY A 109 -5.32 -2.49 26.06
N SER A 110 -4.41 -2.97 26.91
CA SER A 110 -3.32 -2.14 27.44
C SER A 110 -2.40 -1.58 26.36
N TYR A 111 -2.19 -2.34 25.28
CA TYR A 111 -1.37 -1.90 24.15
C TYR A 111 -2.10 -0.86 23.31
N THR A 112 -3.38 -1.08 22.99
CA THR A 112 -4.19 -0.10 22.25
C THR A 112 -4.37 1.20 23.03
N ASP A 113 -4.54 1.15 24.35
CA ASP A 113 -4.61 2.32 25.20
C ASP A 113 -3.31 3.14 25.15
N MET A 114 -2.17 2.47 25.16
CA MET A 114 -0.87 3.12 24.98
C MET A 114 -0.76 3.79 23.61
N LEU A 115 -1.14 3.11 22.54
CA LEU A 115 -1.12 3.66 21.18
C LEU A 115 -2.04 4.88 21.03
N LYS A 116 -3.25 4.80 21.58
CA LYS A 116 -4.19 5.91 21.60
C LYS A 116 -3.60 7.10 22.34
N LYS A 117 -3.01 6.87 23.52
CA LYS A 117 -2.35 7.94 24.29
C LYS A 117 -1.24 8.63 23.50
N ILE A 118 -0.48 7.90 22.69
CA ILE A 118 0.61 8.45 21.87
C ILE A 118 0.03 9.19 20.65
N TYR A 119 -0.73 8.49 19.82
CA TYR A 119 -1.12 9.03 18.51
C TYR A 119 -2.22 10.08 18.57
N LEU A 120 -3.16 10.00 19.53
CA LEU A 120 -4.22 11.00 19.63
C LEU A 120 -3.75 12.31 20.26
N ALA A 121 -2.61 12.31 20.97
CA ALA A 121 -1.99 13.50 21.48
C ALA A 121 -1.16 14.26 20.42
N GLN A 122 -0.83 13.63 19.30
CA GLN A 122 -0.02 14.24 18.24
C GLN A 122 -0.87 15.08 17.29
N PRO A 123 -0.30 16.16 16.72
CA PRO A 123 -0.93 16.90 15.61
C PRO A 123 -1.22 15.99 14.40
N ALA A 124 -2.24 16.35 13.63
CA ALA A 124 -2.64 15.57 12.45
C ALA A 124 -1.52 15.45 11.42
N GLU A 125 -0.71 16.50 11.27
CA GLU A 125 0.44 16.53 10.35
C GLU A 125 1.53 15.53 10.74
N GLU A 126 1.81 15.37 12.03
CA GLU A 126 2.76 14.37 12.54
C GLU A 126 2.24 12.96 12.32
N ASN A 127 0.96 12.73 12.60
CA ASN A 127 0.29 11.47 12.32
C ASN A 127 0.34 11.14 10.83
N PHE A 128 0.02 12.11 9.96
CA PHE A 128 0.07 11.91 8.52
C PHE A 128 1.50 11.59 8.03
N ALA A 129 2.51 12.31 8.52
CA ALA A 129 3.90 12.03 8.18
C ALA A 129 4.34 10.62 8.62
N HIS A 130 3.88 10.14 9.77
CA HIS A 130 4.13 8.78 10.24
C HIS A 130 3.41 7.74 9.36
N ILE A 131 2.13 7.98 9.03
CA ILE A 131 1.31 7.13 8.17
C ILE A 131 1.91 7.03 6.76
N ALA A 132 2.30 8.15 6.17
CA ALA A 132 2.90 8.19 4.84
C ALA A 132 4.15 7.29 4.73
N ARG A 133 4.99 7.23 5.77
CA ARG A 133 6.15 6.33 5.78
C ARG A 133 5.75 4.85 5.67
N GLN A 134 4.61 4.46 6.24
CA GLN A 134 4.09 3.08 6.15
C GLN A 134 3.66 2.73 4.71
N THR A 135 3.07 3.70 3.99
CA THR A 135 2.72 3.49 2.58
C THR A 135 3.95 3.29 1.70
N TYR A 136 5.06 4.00 1.97
CA TYR A 136 6.32 3.81 1.23
C TYR A 136 6.96 2.44 1.49
N ILE A 137 6.83 1.90 2.70
CA ILE A 137 7.30 0.53 2.99
C ILE A 137 6.50 -0.48 2.15
N ALA A 138 5.17 -0.35 2.12
CA ALA A 138 4.31 -1.21 1.32
C ALA A 138 4.57 -1.07 -0.19
N LEU A 139 4.76 0.16 -0.68
CA LEU A 139 5.15 0.43 -2.06
C LEU A 139 6.48 -0.26 -2.42
N GLY A 140 7.48 -0.20 -1.53
CA GLY A 140 8.79 -0.84 -1.75
C GLY A 140 8.67 -2.35 -1.93
N LEU A 141 7.84 -3.03 -1.14
CA LEU A 141 7.59 -4.47 -1.28
C LEU A 141 6.80 -4.80 -2.54
N ALA A 142 5.80 -3.98 -2.89
CA ALA A 142 5.06 -4.12 -4.15
C ALA A 142 5.98 -4.01 -5.38
N LEU A 143 6.92 -3.04 -5.37
CA LEU A 143 7.92 -2.88 -6.43
C LEU A 143 8.88 -4.07 -6.51
N GLY A 144 9.29 -4.63 -5.37
CA GLY A 144 10.12 -5.83 -5.30
C GLY A 144 9.39 -7.04 -5.92
N GLN A 145 8.12 -7.24 -5.57
CA GLN A 145 7.30 -8.33 -6.12
C GLN A 145 7.04 -8.15 -7.62
N ALA A 146 6.78 -6.91 -8.07
CA ALA A 146 6.63 -6.63 -9.50
C ALA A 146 7.94 -6.98 -10.27
N ALA A 147 9.11 -6.67 -9.69
CA ALA A 147 10.40 -7.01 -10.27
C ALA A 147 10.61 -8.51 -10.40
N GLU A 148 10.25 -9.30 -9.38
CA GLU A 148 10.32 -10.76 -9.40
C GLU A 148 9.44 -11.34 -10.51
N LEU A 149 8.24 -10.79 -10.70
CA LEU A 149 7.30 -11.19 -11.74
C LEU A 149 7.66 -10.64 -13.14
N LYS A 150 8.74 -9.84 -13.26
CA LYS A 150 9.12 -9.16 -14.51
C LYS A 150 8.01 -8.24 -15.04
N VAL A 151 7.29 -7.62 -14.12
CA VAL A 151 6.29 -6.58 -14.40
C VAL A 151 6.95 -5.21 -14.28
N ASP A 152 6.99 -4.48 -15.39
CA ASP A 152 7.51 -3.12 -15.43
C ASP A 152 6.69 -2.17 -14.55
N SER A 153 7.38 -1.28 -13.85
CA SER A 153 6.75 -0.32 -12.92
C SER A 153 7.45 1.05 -12.92
N THR A 154 6.71 2.07 -12.61
CA THR A 154 7.22 3.45 -12.44
C THR A 154 6.47 4.17 -11.33
#